data_71c1be6fe31f8eaa1b17308617b6c39d
#
_entry.id   71c1be6fe31f8eaa1b17308617b6c39d
#
_cell.length_a   1.000
_cell.length_b   1.000
_cell.length_c   1.000
_cell.angle_alpha   90.00
_cell.angle_beta   90.00
_cell.angle_gamma   90.00
#
_symmetry.space_group_name_H-M   'P 1'
#
loop_
_entity.id
_entity.type
_entity.pdbx_description
1 polymer ?
#
loop_
_entity_poly.entity_id
_entity_poly.type
_entity_poly.pdbx_seq_one_letter_code
_entity_poly.pdbx_strand_id
1 'polypeptide(L)'
;MRRRMKTAKIASLSLAAAIALGATACGTRNVNLDKQDQANTSIENGANLFAERCSGCHTINSAGARGSKPEKQRASGERTNGPNFNVRRETKNDILYAIRNGGFSGAIMPANVVVGTDAQDVANYLSKYAGRSGADTTNNTQPNNSAPGQ
;
A
#
# COMPACT_ATOMS: atom_id res chain seq x y z
N MET A 1 54.40 16.67 28.16
CA MET A 1 53.70 15.65 27.35
C MET A 1 52.27 15.39 27.85
N ARG A 2 51.30 16.37 27.78
CA ARG A 2 49.93 16.18 28.34
C ARG A 2 48.82 16.81 27.47
N ARG A 3 49.00 17.01 26.17
CA ARG A 3 48.00 17.69 25.31
C ARG A 3 47.42 16.84 24.17
N ARG A 4 47.81 15.56 24.01
CA ARG A 4 47.36 14.75 22.87
C ARG A 4 46.16 13.81 23.12
N MET A 5 45.60 13.74 24.37
CA MET A 5 44.52 12.78 24.67
C MET A 5 43.12 13.38 24.62
N LYS A 6 42.93 14.69 24.50
CA LYS A 6 41.59 15.32 24.50
C LYS A 6 40.95 15.42 23.12
N THR A 7 41.73 15.43 22.05
CA THR A 7 41.20 15.58 20.70
C THR A 7 40.65 14.28 20.11
N ALA A 8 41.18 13.13 20.51
CA ALA A 8 40.71 11.82 20.01
C ALA A 8 39.29 11.43 20.51
N LYS A 9 38.92 11.86 21.70
CA LYS A 9 37.60 11.55 22.26
C LYS A 9 36.47 12.40 21.64
N ILE A 10 36.76 13.59 21.18
CA ILE A 10 35.78 14.48 20.55
C ILE A 10 35.50 14.02 19.11
N ALA A 11 36.51 13.54 18.39
CA ALA A 11 36.38 13.05 17.03
C ALA A 11 35.51 11.75 16.95
N SER A 12 35.62 10.85 17.94
CA SER A 12 34.83 9.62 17.99
C SER A 12 33.36 9.87 18.34
N LEU A 13 33.05 10.88 19.15
CA LEU A 13 31.66 11.25 19.46
C LEU A 13 30.95 11.86 18.25
N SER A 14 31.68 12.67 17.47
CA SER A 14 31.10 13.33 16.28
C SER A 14 30.77 12.33 15.16
N LEU A 15 31.56 11.27 15.01
CA LEU A 15 31.30 10.23 14.01
C LEU A 15 30.11 9.35 14.38
N ALA A 16 29.93 9.03 15.66
CA ALA A 16 28.78 8.26 16.14
C ALA A 16 27.43 9.02 15.97
N ALA A 17 27.45 10.34 16.19
CA ALA A 17 26.28 11.19 15.99
C ALA A 17 25.86 11.32 14.51
N ALA A 18 26.81 11.33 13.59
CA ALA A 18 26.54 11.40 12.15
C ALA A 18 25.88 10.12 11.60
N ILE A 19 26.22 8.95 12.16
CA ILE A 19 25.63 7.66 11.76
C ILE A 19 24.19 7.54 12.26
N ALA A 20 23.86 8.09 13.42
CA ALA A 20 22.50 8.03 13.97
C ALA A 20 21.48 8.90 13.19
N LEU A 21 21.92 9.96 12.52
CA LEU A 21 21.06 10.84 11.71
C LEU A 21 20.78 10.29 10.29
N GLY A 22 21.57 9.31 9.83
CA GLY A 22 21.39 8.73 8.50
C GLY A 22 20.34 7.61 8.40
N ALA A 23 19.81 7.11 9.52
CA ALA A 23 18.92 5.94 9.55
C ALA A 23 17.43 6.24 9.34
N THR A 24 17.03 7.52 9.21
CA THR A 24 15.61 7.90 9.12
C THR A 24 15.12 8.19 7.69
N ALA A 25 15.91 7.86 6.67
CA ALA A 25 15.55 8.09 5.26
C ALA A 25 14.74 6.94 4.61
N CYS A 26 14.14 6.03 5.40
CA CYS A 26 13.09 5.15 4.89
C CYS A 26 11.82 5.99 4.75
N GLY A 27 11.51 6.42 3.53
CA GLY A 27 10.30 7.17 3.22
C GLY A 27 9.09 6.41 3.77
N THR A 28 8.38 7.03 4.72
CA THR A 28 7.10 6.53 5.21
C THR A 28 6.14 6.52 4.04
N ARG A 29 5.76 5.33 3.57
CA ARG A 29 4.70 5.20 2.59
C ARG A 29 3.41 5.71 3.22
N ASN A 30 2.64 6.49 2.46
CA ASN A 30 1.37 7.03 2.93
C ASN A 30 0.27 5.94 2.90
N VAL A 31 0.50 4.83 3.60
CA VAL A 31 -0.51 3.81 3.84
C VAL A 31 -1.36 4.28 5.00
N ASN A 32 -2.66 4.44 4.76
CA ASN A 32 -3.64 4.90 5.74
C ASN A 32 -4.69 3.81 5.97
N LEU A 33 -4.48 3.01 7.01
CA LEU A 33 -5.36 1.91 7.42
C LEU A 33 -6.15 2.31 8.67
N ASP A 34 -7.32 1.69 8.83
CA ASP A 34 -8.09 1.76 10.06
C ASP A 34 -7.23 1.29 11.24
N LYS A 35 -7.40 1.87 12.43
CA LYS A 35 -6.58 1.57 13.61
C LYS A 35 -6.49 0.08 13.94
N GLN A 36 -7.62 -0.64 13.80
CA GLN A 36 -7.69 -2.08 14.01
C GLN A 36 -6.88 -2.90 13.00
N ASP A 37 -6.67 -2.36 11.79
CA ASP A 37 -5.95 -3.02 10.70
C ASP A 37 -4.45 -2.72 10.68
N GLN A 38 -4.03 -1.66 11.38
CA GLN A 38 -2.61 -1.33 11.55
C GLN A 38 -1.86 -2.40 12.35
N ALA A 39 -2.56 -3.18 13.18
CA ALA A 39 -2.01 -4.34 13.90
C ALA A 39 -2.23 -5.66 13.15
N ASN A 40 -2.94 -5.66 12.01
CA ASN A 40 -3.17 -6.86 11.21
C ASN A 40 -2.08 -7.01 10.16
N THR A 41 -1.10 -7.86 10.45
CA THR A 41 0.09 -8.08 9.61
C THR A 41 -0.26 -8.37 8.15
N SER A 42 -1.32 -9.15 7.87
CA SER A 42 -1.72 -9.48 6.50
C SER A 42 -2.29 -8.27 5.76
N ILE A 43 -3.12 -7.46 6.41
CA ILE A 43 -3.70 -6.26 5.80
C ILE A 43 -2.62 -5.19 5.58
N GLU A 44 -1.75 -4.99 6.57
CA GLU A 44 -0.65 -4.03 6.48
C GLU A 44 0.34 -4.42 5.38
N ASN A 45 0.77 -5.69 5.36
CA ASN A 45 1.65 -6.21 4.31
C ASN A 45 1.00 -6.09 2.92
N GLY A 46 -0.27 -6.44 2.81
CA GLY A 46 -1.03 -6.30 1.56
C GLY A 46 -1.12 -4.87 1.05
N ALA A 47 -1.33 -3.89 1.95
CA ALA A 47 -1.34 -2.48 1.59
C ALA A 47 0.04 -1.97 1.14
N ASN A 48 1.10 -2.38 1.81
CA ASN A 48 2.47 -2.05 1.45
C ASN A 48 2.86 -2.66 0.11
N LEU A 49 2.57 -3.94 -0.12
CA LEU A 49 2.81 -4.63 -1.40
C LEU A 49 2.02 -3.97 -2.54
N PHE A 50 0.77 -3.57 -2.28
CA PHE A 50 -0.03 -2.85 -3.26
C PHE A 50 0.62 -1.51 -3.63
N ALA A 51 1.08 -0.75 -2.65
CA ALA A 51 1.78 0.52 -2.87
C ALA A 51 3.07 0.31 -3.67
N GLU A 52 3.76 -0.82 -3.49
CA GLU A 52 5.02 -1.13 -4.19
C GLU A 52 4.82 -1.63 -5.62
N ARG A 53 3.87 -2.53 -5.81
CA ARG A 53 3.77 -3.34 -7.02
C ARG A 53 2.61 -2.96 -7.92
N CYS A 54 1.58 -2.33 -7.37
CA CYS A 54 0.31 -2.09 -8.06
C CYS A 54 0.03 -0.60 -8.30
N SER A 55 0.62 0.30 -7.49
CA SER A 55 0.32 1.73 -7.47
C SER A 55 0.64 2.46 -8.78
N GLY A 56 1.52 1.91 -9.62
CA GLY A 56 1.84 2.49 -10.93
C GLY A 56 0.67 2.44 -11.92
N CYS A 57 -0.26 1.50 -11.73
CA CYS A 57 -1.40 1.30 -12.63
C CYS A 57 -2.74 1.46 -11.93
N HIS A 58 -2.85 1.12 -10.65
CA HIS A 58 -4.08 1.13 -9.89
C HIS A 58 -4.15 2.30 -8.91
N THR A 59 -5.37 2.73 -8.61
CA THR A 59 -5.66 3.82 -7.66
C THR A 59 -6.38 3.27 -6.45
N ILE A 60 -5.87 3.55 -5.24
CA ILE A 60 -6.56 3.37 -3.97
C ILE A 60 -5.95 4.31 -2.92
N ASN A 61 -6.79 5.10 -2.26
CA ASN A 61 -6.32 6.13 -1.33
C ASN A 61 -5.67 5.55 -0.07
N SER A 62 -6.20 4.43 0.43
CA SER A 62 -5.67 3.79 1.65
C SER A 62 -4.24 3.27 1.52
N ALA A 63 -3.76 2.97 0.31
CA ALA A 63 -2.36 2.63 0.05
C ALA A 63 -1.54 3.81 -0.51
N GLY A 64 -2.09 5.03 -0.55
CA GLY A 64 -1.45 6.18 -1.20
C GLY A 64 -1.22 5.99 -2.69
N ALA A 65 -1.89 5.01 -3.31
CA ALA A 65 -1.71 4.65 -4.71
C ALA A 65 -2.54 5.57 -5.61
N ARG A 66 -1.88 6.17 -6.59
CA ARG A 66 -2.48 7.19 -7.44
C ARG A 66 -2.66 6.79 -8.90
N GLY A 67 -2.16 5.62 -9.29
CA GLY A 67 -2.19 5.14 -10.68
C GLY A 67 -1.33 5.98 -11.61
N SER A 68 -1.49 5.74 -12.91
CA SER A 68 -0.67 6.37 -13.96
C SER A 68 -1.20 7.72 -14.46
N LYS A 69 -2.44 8.10 -14.12
CA LYS A 69 -3.02 9.37 -14.56
C LYS A 69 -2.75 10.52 -13.59
N PRO A 70 -2.61 11.75 -14.11
CA PRO A 70 -2.53 12.96 -13.29
C PRO A 70 -3.74 13.13 -12.37
N GLU A 71 -3.55 13.80 -11.24
CA GLU A 71 -4.58 13.97 -10.20
C GLU A 71 -5.90 14.57 -10.72
N LYS A 72 -5.81 15.56 -11.59
CA LYS A 72 -6.97 16.22 -12.20
C LYS A 72 -7.85 15.27 -13.03
N GLN A 73 -7.27 14.21 -13.58
CA GLN A 73 -7.97 13.22 -14.39
C GLN A 73 -8.52 12.04 -13.55
N ARG A 74 -8.23 11.99 -12.25
CA ARG A 74 -8.67 10.92 -11.36
C ARG A 74 -9.94 11.24 -10.59
N ALA A 75 -10.31 12.51 -10.50
CA ALA A 75 -11.43 12.98 -9.70
C ALA A 75 -12.80 12.42 -10.14
N SER A 76 -12.91 11.96 -11.38
CA SER A 76 -14.16 11.42 -11.97
C SER A 76 -14.30 9.89 -11.87
N GLY A 77 -13.44 9.21 -11.12
CA GLY A 77 -13.44 7.74 -11.05
C GLY A 77 -12.91 7.06 -12.31
N GLU A 78 -12.31 7.83 -13.21
CA GLU A 78 -11.73 7.32 -14.45
C GLU A 78 -10.65 6.26 -14.21
N ARG A 79 -10.57 5.30 -15.12
CA ARG A 79 -9.54 4.29 -15.13
C ARG A 79 -8.17 4.94 -15.36
N THR A 80 -7.25 4.64 -14.48
CA THR A 80 -5.82 4.65 -14.81
C THR A 80 -5.52 3.40 -15.65
N ASN A 81 -4.32 2.95 -15.84
CA ASN A 81 -4.07 1.72 -16.64
C ASN A 81 -4.73 0.45 -16.05
N GLY A 82 -5.25 0.52 -14.83
CA GLY A 82 -6.03 -0.51 -14.16
C GLY A 82 -7.28 0.05 -13.48
N PRO A 83 -8.11 -0.79 -12.83
CA PRO A 83 -9.25 -0.36 -12.05
C PRO A 83 -8.88 0.66 -10.97
N ASN A 84 -9.80 1.62 -10.75
CA ASN A 84 -9.76 2.51 -9.61
C ASN A 84 -10.49 1.85 -8.44
N PHE A 85 -9.73 1.36 -7.47
CA PHE A 85 -10.26 0.66 -6.30
C PHE A 85 -10.85 1.58 -5.22
N ASN A 86 -10.80 2.89 -5.39
CA ASN A 86 -11.59 3.78 -4.52
C ASN A 86 -13.10 3.59 -4.74
N VAL A 87 -13.51 3.26 -5.97
CA VAL A 87 -14.92 3.13 -6.36
C VAL A 87 -15.31 1.71 -6.74
N ARG A 88 -14.37 0.87 -7.13
CA ARG A 88 -14.63 -0.49 -7.58
C ARG A 88 -14.33 -1.48 -6.47
N ARG A 89 -15.34 -2.31 -6.13
CA ARG A 89 -15.21 -3.46 -5.24
C ARG A 89 -14.84 -4.70 -6.03
N GLU A 90 -14.05 -5.56 -5.40
CA GLU A 90 -13.69 -6.87 -5.93
C GLU A 90 -13.76 -7.90 -4.80
N THR A 91 -14.12 -9.13 -5.15
CA THR A 91 -14.00 -10.22 -4.19
C THR A 91 -12.55 -10.69 -4.06
N LYS A 92 -12.23 -11.32 -2.94
CA LYS A 92 -10.89 -11.91 -2.74
C LYS A 92 -10.51 -12.87 -3.86
N ASN A 93 -11.48 -13.67 -4.34
CA ASN A 93 -11.23 -14.65 -5.41
C ASN A 93 -10.94 -13.97 -6.75
N ASP A 94 -11.67 -12.89 -7.09
CA ASP A 94 -11.42 -12.15 -8.33
C ASP A 94 -10.04 -11.47 -8.31
N ILE A 95 -9.65 -10.92 -7.16
CA ILE A 95 -8.34 -10.33 -6.97
C ILE A 95 -7.24 -11.38 -7.16
N LEU A 96 -7.37 -12.53 -6.51
CA LEU A 96 -6.40 -13.63 -6.65
C LEU A 96 -6.35 -14.17 -8.08
N TYR A 97 -7.50 -14.26 -8.74
CA TYR A 97 -7.57 -14.66 -10.15
C TYR A 97 -6.80 -13.68 -11.03
N ALA A 98 -7.05 -12.36 -10.87
CA ALA A 98 -6.37 -11.33 -11.64
C ALA A 98 -4.85 -11.30 -11.38
N ILE A 99 -4.42 -11.48 -10.13
CA ILE A 99 -3.00 -11.54 -9.77
C ILE A 99 -2.31 -12.75 -10.46
N ARG A 100 -2.95 -13.92 -10.43
CA ARG A 100 -2.38 -15.16 -10.97
C ARG A 100 -2.36 -15.22 -12.49
N ASN A 101 -3.39 -14.70 -13.12
CA ASN A 101 -3.60 -14.85 -14.57
C ASN A 101 -3.30 -13.58 -15.36
N GLY A 102 -3.03 -12.47 -14.68
CA GLY A 102 -2.97 -11.15 -15.29
C GLY A 102 -4.36 -10.51 -15.40
N GLY A 103 -4.40 -9.25 -15.83
CA GLY A 103 -5.65 -8.53 -16.04
C GLY A 103 -6.47 -9.13 -17.18
N PHE A 104 -7.76 -8.76 -17.21
CA PHE A 104 -8.77 -9.32 -18.13
C PHE A 104 -8.33 -9.33 -19.62
N SER A 105 -7.46 -8.43 -20.04
CA SER A 105 -6.93 -8.39 -21.40
C SER A 105 -5.53 -9.03 -21.55
N GLY A 106 -4.92 -9.48 -20.43
CA GLY A 106 -3.56 -10.06 -20.43
C GLY A 106 -2.43 -9.15 -20.87
N ALA A 107 -2.76 -7.99 -21.43
CA ALA A 107 -1.78 -7.16 -22.14
C ALA A 107 -1.02 -6.18 -21.24
N ILE A 108 -1.60 -5.73 -20.12
CA ILE A 108 -1.06 -4.63 -19.32
C ILE A 108 -0.69 -5.08 -17.90
N MET A 109 -1.53 -5.87 -17.24
CA MET A 109 -1.23 -6.42 -15.91
C MET A 109 -0.54 -7.78 -16.07
N PRO A 110 0.74 -7.91 -15.70
CA PRO A 110 1.44 -9.20 -15.80
C PRO A 110 0.87 -10.20 -14.79
N ALA A 111 0.86 -11.48 -15.18
CA ALA A 111 0.52 -12.57 -14.29
C ALA A 111 1.60 -12.73 -13.19
N ASN A 112 1.17 -13.17 -12.01
CA ASN A 112 2.05 -13.47 -10.87
C ASN A 112 2.94 -12.29 -10.44
N VAL A 113 2.42 -11.07 -10.53
CA VAL A 113 3.10 -9.84 -10.06
C VAL A 113 3.49 -9.91 -8.57
N VAL A 114 2.70 -10.64 -7.79
CA VAL A 114 3.01 -11.14 -6.44
C VAL A 114 2.52 -12.58 -6.34
N VAL A 115 3.13 -13.41 -5.49
CA VAL A 115 2.84 -14.85 -5.39
C VAL A 115 2.72 -15.31 -3.92
N GLY A 116 2.23 -16.53 -3.73
CA GLY A 116 2.18 -17.15 -2.41
C GLY A 116 1.36 -16.35 -1.38
N THR A 117 1.91 -16.18 -0.19
CA THR A 117 1.32 -15.42 0.91
C THR A 117 1.12 -13.95 0.56
N ASP A 118 2.05 -13.35 -0.17
CA ASP A 118 1.98 -11.95 -0.61
C ASP A 118 0.73 -11.69 -1.48
N ALA A 119 0.40 -12.62 -2.37
CA ALA A 119 -0.84 -12.53 -3.15
C ALA A 119 -2.09 -12.62 -2.28
N GLN A 120 -2.07 -13.46 -1.23
CA GLN A 120 -3.16 -13.55 -0.26
C GLN A 120 -3.31 -12.25 0.54
N ASP A 121 -2.20 -11.65 0.96
CA ASP A 121 -2.19 -10.41 1.73
C ASP A 121 -2.74 -9.24 0.91
N VAL A 122 -2.31 -9.10 -0.34
CA VAL A 122 -2.89 -8.11 -1.26
C VAL A 122 -4.39 -8.34 -1.47
N ALA A 123 -4.81 -9.61 -1.61
CA ALA A 123 -6.22 -9.92 -1.78
C ALA A 123 -7.04 -9.66 -0.51
N ASN A 124 -6.50 -9.93 0.69
CA ASN A 124 -7.12 -9.60 1.96
C ASN A 124 -7.29 -8.07 2.11
N TYR A 125 -6.23 -7.32 1.83
CA TYR A 125 -6.27 -5.87 1.86
C TYR A 125 -7.31 -5.30 0.88
N LEU A 126 -7.24 -5.65 -0.39
CA LEU A 126 -8.14 -5.10 -1.41
C LEU A 126 -9.60 -5.50 -1.19
N SER A 127 -9.89 -6.76 -0.83
CA SER A 127 -11.27 -7.18 -0.55
C SER A 127 -11.92 -6.40 0.59
N LYS A 128 -11.11 -5.86 1.49
CA LYS A 128 -11.57 -5.03 2.62
C LYS A 128 -11.67 -3.55 2.28
N TYR A 129 -10.69 -3.00 1.55
CA TYR A 129 -10.56 -1.56 1.34
C TYR A 129 -11.08 -1.06 -0.01
N ALA A 130 -11.23 -1.93 -1.01
CA ALA A 130 -11.74 -1.53 -2.31
C ALA A 130 -13.23 -1.13 -2.26
N GLY A 131 -13.59 -0.08 -3.01
CA GLY A 131 -14.93 0.48 -3.06
C GLY A 131 -15.31 1.33 -1.84
N ARG A 132 -14.36 1.62 -0.95
CA ARG A 132 -14.54 2.61 0.09
C ARG A 132 -14.13 3.97 -0.50
N SER A 133 -15.11 4.77 -0.92
CA SER A 133 -14.86 6.17 -1.30
C SER A 133 -14.16 6.84 -0.15
N GLY A 134 -13.04 7.51 -0.38
CA GLY A 134 -12.11 8.04 0.63
C GLY A 134 -12.67 9.15 1.56
N ALA A 135 -13.88 9.00 2.05
CA ALA A 135 -14.57 9.92 2.93
C ALA A 135 -14.93 9.35 4.31
N ASP A 136 -14.58 8.10 4.65
CA ASP A 136 -14.93 7.57 5.97
C ASP A 136 -13.73 6.91 6.67
N THR A 137 -12.85 7.75 7.20
CA THR A 137 -11.93 7.37 8.28
C THR A 137 -12.57 7.55 9.68
N THR A 138 -13.86 7.85 9.73
CA THR A 138 -14.62 7.97 11.00
C THR A 138 -15.86 7.09 10.93
N ASN A 139 -15.84 6.00 11.68
CA ASN A 139 -16.99 5.14 11.98
C ASN A 139 -17.60 4.36 10.82
N ASN A 140 -17.22 3.11 10.62
CA ASN A 140 -18.22 2.20 10.09
C ASN A 140 -18.16 0.80 10.68
N THR A 141 -19.05 0.59 11.62
CA THR A 141 -19.72 -0.67 11.86
C THR A 141 -20.81 -0.79 10.78
N GLN A 142 -20.52 -1.41 9.65
CA GLN A 142 -21.55 -1.73 8.67
C GLN A 142 -21.80 -3.24 8.68
N PRO A 143 -23.06 -3.66 8.94
CA PRO A 143 -23.42 -5.07 8.91
C PRO A 143 -23.28 -5.63 7.50
N ASN A 144 -22.73 -6.82 7.45
CA ASN A 144 -22.57 -7.67 6.28
C ASN A 144 -23.97 -7.97 5.66
N ASN A 145 -24.38 -7.21 4.64
CA ASN A 145 -25.53 -7.60 3.82
C ASN A 145 -25.01 -8.38 2.61
N SER A 146 -24.85 -9.68 2.83
CA SER A 146 -24.82 -10.66 1.77
C SER A 146 -26.22 -10.72 1.17
N ALA A 147 -26.43 -10.13 0.01
CA ALA A 147 -27.63 -10.37 -0.78
C ALA A 147 -27.55 -11.80 -1.35
N PRO A 148 -28.60 -12.60 -1.22
CA PRO A 148 -28.68 -13.92 -1.86
C PRO A 148 -28.85 -13.76 -3.36
N GLY A 149 -28.27 -14.69 -4.10
CA GLY A 149 -28.16 -14.69 -5.55
C GLY A 149 -29.48 -14.62 -6.30
N GLN A 150 -29.42 -14.07 -7.46
CA GLN A 150 -30.16 -14.42 -8.66
C GLN A 150 -29.21 -14.41 -9.85
#